data_339ea8272c13d0f494adb6f1d9ba440a
#
_entry.id   339ea8272c13d0f494adb6f1d9ba440a
#
_cell.length_a   1.000
_cell.length_b   1.000
_cell.length_c   1.000
_cell.angle_alpha   90.00
_cell.angle_beta   90.00
_cell.angle_gamma   90.00
#
_symmetry.space_group_name_H-M   'P 1'
#
loop_
_entity.id
_entity.type
_entity.pdbx_description
1 polymer ?
#
loop_
_entity_poly.entity_id
_entity_poly.type
_entity_poly.pdbx_seq_one_letter_code
_entity_poly.pdbx_strand_id
1 'polypeptide(L)'
;MSIILDHINYCYSADSAYKVQALKDVSLEINDGEFIGIIGHTGSGKSTLIQHMNGLLKATSGHIYYNGQDIYDNDYDLSKLRHKVGMVFQYPEHQLFETTNFEDVCFGPKNQGLDRKTVELRAYEALQNVHFPEDLYYQPPFDLSGGQKRRVAIAGVLAMHPDVLILDEPTAGLDPAGRDEILGLLLQMKKDLGITIILVSHSMEDVAEYVDRIIVMNSGEVMFDGVPKEVFSHLSLIHI
;
A
#
# COMPACT_ATOMS: atom_id res chain seq x y z
N MET A 1 10.48 -12.89 4.49
CA MET A 1 9.64 -11.99 5.29
C MET A 1 8.18 -12.31 4.97
N SER A 2 7.27 -12.27 5.93
CA SER A 2 5.85 -12.53 5.66
C SER A 2 4.96 -11.69 6.56
N ILE A 3 3.79 -11.31 6.05
CA ILE A 3 2.68 -10.80 6.85
C ILE A 3 1.63 -11.90 6.88
N ILE A 4 1.23 -12.34 8.07
CA ILE A 4 0.18 -13.35 8.23
C ILE A 4 -0.96 -12.72 9.01
N LEU A 5 -2.15 -12.75 8.42
CA LEU A 5 -3.40 -12.42 9.09
C LEU A 5 -4.07 -13.73 9.48
N ASP A 6 -4.42 -13.87 10.75
CA ASP A 6 -5.00 -15.09 11.31
C ASP A 6 -6.34 -14.79 11.95
N HIS A 7 -7.43 -15.20 11.29
CA HIS A 7 -8.81 -15.06 11.73
C HIS A 7 -9.21 -13.63 12.12
N ILE A 8 -8.80 -12.64 11.31
CA ILE A 8 -9.04 -11.22 11.57
C ILE A 8 -10.52 -10.87 11.43
N ASN A 9 -11.06 -10.32 12.50
CA ASN A 9 -12.38 -9.69 12.52
C ASN A 9 -12.25 -8.23 12.90
N TYR A 10 -12.99 -7.36 12.23
CA TYR A 10 -13.02 -5.95 12.59
C TYR A 10 -14.39 -5.32 12.43
N CYS A 11 -14.77 -4.54 13.43
CA CYS A 11 -16.04 -3.83 13.47
C CYS A 11 -15.85 -2.36 13.83
N TYR A 12 -16.28 -1.49 12.93
CA TYR A 12 -16.38 -0.05 13.23
C TYR A 12 -17.51 0.19 14.23
N SER A 13 -17.26 1.11 15.17
CA SER A 13 -18.28 1.55 16.15
C SER A 13 -18.94 0.38 16.90
N ALA A 14 -18.13 -0.59 17.36
CA ALA A 14 -18.60 -1.84 17.97
C ALA A 14 -19.61 -1.62 19.13
N ASP A 15 -19.47 -0.51 19.87
CA ASP A 15 -20.29 -0.16 21.03
C ASP A 15 -21.48 0.74 20.69
N SER A 16 -21.80 0.96 19.42
CA SER A 16 -22.86 1.84 18.97
C SER A 16 -23.98 1.11 18.21
N ALA A 17 -25.14 1.78 18.06
CA ALA A 17 -26.23 1.29 17.22
C ALA A 17 -25.88 1.24 15.72
N TYR A 18 -24.78 1.88 15.30
CA TYR A 18 -24.29 1.94 13.92
C TYR A 18 -23.10 1.01 13.68
N LYS A 19 -23.13 -0.16 14.31
CA LYS A 19 -22.12 -1.19 14.15
C LYS A 19 -22.02 -1.66 12.70
N VAL A 20 -20.80 -1.57 12.11
CA VAL A 20 -20.49 -2.05 10.75
C VAL A 20 -19.35 -3.05 10.83
N GLN A 21 -19.62 -4.31 10.54
CA GLN A 21 -18.58 -5.34 10.45
C GLN A 21 -17.88 -5.21 9.09
N ALA A 22 -16.63 -4.77 9.12
CA ALA A 22 -15.83 -4.47 7.92
C ALA A 22 -14.92 -5.63 7.50
N LEU A 23 -14.49 -6.47 8.44
CA LEU A 23 -13.75 -7.70 8.17
C LEU A 23 -14.37 -8.86 8.95
N LYS A 24 -14.44 -10.04 8.30
CA LYS A 24 -15.07 -11.25 8.83
C LYS A 24 -14.17 -12.43 8.57
N ASP A 25 -13.54 -12.93 9.63
CA ASP A 25 -12.74 -14.14 9.62
C ASP A 25 -11.69 -14.21 8.50
N VAL A 26 -10.98 -13.08 8.28
CA VAL A 26 -10.00 -12.96 7.21
C VAL A 26 -8.70 -13.62 7.63
N SER A 27 -8.28 -14.64 6.87
CA SER A 27 -6.98 -15.30 7.00
C SER A 27 -6.23 -15.20 5.68
N LEU A 28 -5.02 -14.65 5.70
CA LEU A 28 -4.18 -14.40 4.53
C LEU A 28 -2.71 -14.50 4.89
N GLU A 29 -1.91 -14.96 3.95
CA GLU A 29 -0.45 -14.92 4.04
C GLU A 29 0.11 -14.13 2.84
N ILE A 30 0.93 -13.13 3.11
CA ILE A 30 1.64 -12.31 2.13
C ILE A 30 3.10 -12.70 2.18
N ASN A 31 3.60 -13.23 1.08
CA ASN A 31 5.00 -13.64 0.97
C ASN A 31 5.89 -12.50 0.47
N ASP A 32 7.19 -12.68 0.68
CA ASP A 32 8.18 -11.72 0.26
C ASP A 32 8.32 -11.63 -1.27
N GLY A 33 8.45 -10.42 -1.78
CA GLY A 33 8.69 -10.16 -3.20
C GLY A 33 7.48 -10.39 -4.12
N GLU A 34 6.27 -10.64 -3.57
CA GLU A 34 5.05 -10.75 -4.36
C GLU A 34 4.54 -9.36 -4.81
N PHE A 35 3.94 -9.28 -5.98
CA PHE A 35 3.09 -8.17 -6.39
C PHE A 35 1.63 -8.63 -6.35
N ILE A 36 0.90 -8.17 -5.34
CA ILE A 36 -0.46 -8.61 -5.03
C ILE A 36 -1.45 -7.51 -5.36
N GLY A 37 -2.52 -7.88 -6.05
CA GLY A 37 -3.69 -7.04 -6.26
C GLY A 37 -4.81 -7.40 -5.30
N ILE A 38 -5.34 -6.42 -4.56
CA ILE A 38 -6.56 -6.59 -3.76
C ILE A 38 -7.70 -5.89 -4.49
N ILE A 39 -8.68 -6.65 -4.94
CA ILE A 39 -9.83 -6.15 -5.70
C ILE A 39 -11.16 -6.42 -4.98
N GLY A 40 -12.20 -5.68 -5.36
CA GLY A 40 -13.55 -5.82 -4.83
C GLY A 40 -14.30 -4.49 -4.94
N HIS A 41 -15.62 -4.52 -4.77
CA HIS A 41 -16.44 -3.30 -4.83
C HIS A 41 -16.15 -2.33 -3.67
N THR A 42 -16.61 -1.11 -3.80
CA THR A 42 -16.52 -0.11 -2.72
C THR A 42 -17.26 -0.62 -1.48
N GLY A 43 -16.61 -0.54 -0.31
CA GLY A 43 -17.16 -1.06 0.95
C GLY A 43 -16.93 -2.56 1.18
N SER A 44 -16.21 -3.28 0.29
CA SER A 44 -15.88 -4.70 0.51
C SER A 44 -14.86 -4.97 1.61
N GLY A 45 -14.24 -3.94 2.19
CA GLY A 45 -13.26 -4.07 3.29
C GLY A 45 -11.80 -3.90 2.90
N LYS A 46 -11.47 -3.62 1.64
CA LYS A 46 -10.07 -3.52 1.14
C LYS A 46 -9.22 -2.53 1.93
N SER A 47 -9.64 -1.26 2.00
CA SER A 47 -8.87 -0.23 2.73
C SER A 47 -8.78 -0.55 4.23
N THR A 48 -9.80 -1.17 4.82
CA THR A 48 -9.76 -1.66 6.19
C THR A 48 -8.70 -2.74 6.35
N LEU A 49 -8.65 -3.71 5.43
CA LEU A 49 -7.69 -4.81 5.45
C LEU A 49 -6.24 -4.30 5.41
N ILE A 50 -5.90 -3.42 4.46
CA ILE A 50 -4.53 -2.90 4.34
C ILE A 50 -4.12 -2.04 5.54
N GLN A 51 -5.05 -1.33 6.18
CA GLN A 51 -4.77 -0.57 7.40
C GLN A 51 -4.47 -1.47 8.61
N HIS A 52 -4.98 -2.70 8.62
CA HIS A 52 -4.59 -3.71 9.62
C HIS A 52 -3.16 -4.22 9.34
N MET A 53 -2.78 -4.46 8.10
CA MET A 53 -1.43 -4.91 7.72
C MET A 53 -0.35 -3.91 8.13
N ASN A 54 -0.66 -2.62 8.10
CA ASN A 54 0.25 -1.53 8.52
C ASN A 54 0.17 -1.20 10.03
N GLY A 55 -0.76 -1.83 10.77
CA GLY A 55 -0.98 -1.55 12.20
C GLY A 55 -1.62 -0.19 12.49
N LEU A 56 -2.30 0.43 11.51
CA LEU A 56 -3.11 1.64 11.73
C LEU A 56 -4.42 1.32 12.44
N LEU A 57 -4.99 0.16 12.16
CA LEU A 57 -6.16 -0.37 12.85
C LEU A 57 -5.79 -1.61 13.66
N LYS A 58 -6.42 -1.77 14.82
CA LYS A 58 -6.30 -2.97 15.65
C LYS A 58 -7.53 -3.83 15.45
N ALA A 59 -7.35 -5.11 15.15
CA ALA A 59 -8.44 -6.06 14.98
C ALA A 59 -9.30 -6.20 16.25
N THR A 60 -10.60 -6.43 16.08
CA THR A 60 -11.50 -6.76 17.17
C THR A 60 -11.20 -8.14 17.73
N SER A 61 -10.82 -9.08 16.87
CA SER A 61 -10.31 -10.41 17.22
C SER A 61 -9.41 -10.94 16.10
N GLY A 62 -8.61 -11.97 16.40
CA GLY A 62 -7.60 -12.53 15.54
C GLY A 62 -6.23 -11.90 15.78
N HIS A 63 -5.22 -12.39 15.05
CA HIS A 63 -3.82 -12.01 15.22
C HIS A 63 -3.18 -11.63 13.88
N ILE A 64 -2.23 -10.71 13.90
CA ILE A 64 -1.42 -10.35 12.75
C ILE A 64 0.03 -10.57 13.12
N TYR A 65 0.73 -11.33 12.29
CA TYR A 65 2.15 -11.60 12.47
C TYR A 65 2.96 -10.91 11.38
N TYR A 66 4.01 -10.22 11.78
CA TYR A 66 5.03 -9.70 10.90
C TYR A 66 6.36 -10.38 11.22
N ASN A 67 6.91 -11.12 10.26
CA ASN A 67 8.12 -11.94 10.45
C ASN A 67 8.01 -12.91 11.63
N GLY A 68 6.83 -13.52 11.82
CA GLY A 68 6.56 -14.48 12.88
C GLY A 68 6.33 -13.87 14.28
N GLN A 69 6.31 -12.55 14.42
CA GLN A 69 6.05 -11.83 15.65
C GLN A 69 4.64 -11.23 15.62
N ASP A 70 3.84 -11.46 16.65
CA ASP A 70 2.51 -10.85 16.76
C ASP A 70 2.63 -9.34 16.98
N ILE A 71 2.00 -8.55 16.10
CA ILE A 71 2.03 -7.09 16.19
C ILE A 71 1.19 -6.55 17.37
N TYR A 72 0.41 -7.39 18.02
CA TYR A 72 -0.43 -7.04 19.17
C TYR A 72 0.23 -7.37 20.51
N ASP A 73 1.42 -7.98 20.51
CA ASP A 73 2.21 -8.19 21.70
C ASP A 73 2.56 -6.85 22.38
N ASN A 74 2.55 -6.85 23.73
CA ASN A 74 2.78 -5.63 24.50
C ASN A 74 4.14 -4.98 24.24
N ASP A 75 5.15 -5.77 23.89
CA ASP A 75 6.52 -5.31 23.63
C ASP A 75 6.78 -5.02 22.13
N TYR A 76 5.76 -5.14 21.28
CA TYR A 76 5.90 -4.91 19.85
C TYR A 76 5.87 -3.42 19.49
N ASP A 77 6.86 -2.95 18.75
CA ASP A 77 6.98 -1.56 18.32
C ASP A 77 6.26 -1.32 16.98
N LEU A 78 5.01 -0.86 17.04
CA LEU A 78 4.23 -0.51 15.86
C LEU A 78 4.85 0.62 15.01
N SER A 79 5.73 1.45 15.58
CA SER A 79 6.44 2.46 14.80
C SER A 79 7.41 1.80 13.83
N LYS A 80 8.13 0.78 14.28
CA LYS A 80 9.01 -0.03 13.41
C LYS A 80 8.23 -0.74 12.32
N LEU A 81 7.03 -1.28 12.64
CA LEU A 81 6.18 -1.88 11.62
C LEU A 81 5.85 -0.90 10.51
N ARG A 82 5.42 0.33 10.86
CA ARG A 82 5.03 1.36 9.89
C ARG A 82 6.19 1.84 9.02
N HIS A 83 7.43 1.74 9.50
CA HIS A 83 8.61 1.99 8.69
C HIS A 83 8.86 0.85 7.68
N LYS A 84 8.49 -0.38 8.02
CA LYS A 84 8.72 -1.58 7.22
C LYS A 84 7.56 -1.90 6.28
N VAL A 85 6.35 -1.58 6.69
CA VAL A 85 5.13 -1.70 5.89
C VAL A 85 4.64 -0.30 5.56
N GLY A 86 5.22 0.28 4.51
CA GLY A 86 4.88 1.62 4.04
C GLY A 86 3.51 1.65 3.35
N MET A 87 2.77 2.74 3.50
CA MET A 87 1.45 2.91 2.90
C MET A 87 1.32 4.25 2.19
N VAL A 88 0.84 4.20 0.96
CA VAL A 88 0.40 5.35 0.16
C VAL A 88 -1.13 5.32 0.10
N PHE A 89 -1.78 6.35 0.66
CA PHE A 89 -3.25 6.42 0.69
C PHE A 89 -3.84 6.87 -0.64
N GLN A 90 -5.14 6.70 -0.79
CA GLN A 90 -5.90 7.26 -1.89
C GLN A 90 -5.74 8.79 -1.95
N TYR A 91 -5.53 9.35 -3.15
CA TYR A 91 -5.19 10.76 -3.36
C TYR A 91 -3.91 11.19 -2.62
N PRO A 92 -2.76 10.56 -2.92
CA PRO A 92 -1.52 10.80 -2.21
C PRO A 92 -1.00 12.25 -2.36
N GLU A 93 -1.48 12.98 -3.36
CA GLU A 93 -1.23 14.41 -3.54
C GLU A 93 -1.66 15.28 -2.36
N HIS A 94 -2.58 14.84 -1.53
CA HIS A 94 -3.00 15.53 -0.32
C HIS A 94 -2.04 15.30 0.87
N GLN A 95 -1.06 14.42 0.71
CA GLN A 95 -0.07 14.10 1.75
C GLN A 95 1.16 15.01 1.67
N LEU A 96 1.31 15.79 0.58
CA LEU A 96 2.44 16.69 0.38
C LEU A 96 2.18 18.02 1.10
N PHE A 97 3.10 18.41 1.98
CA PHE A 97 2.92 19.58 2.85
C PHE A 97 4.19 20.41 3.07
N GLU A 98 5.37 19.92 2.66
CA GLU A 98 6.64 20.61 2.82
C GLU A 98 6.83 21.70 1.75
N THR A 99 7.85 22.52 1.91
CA THR A 99 8.12 23.66 1.01
C THR A 99 8.66 23.22 -0.33
N THR A 100 9.32 22.06 -0.39
CA THR A 100 9.86 21.47 -1.64
C THR A 100 9.57 19.98 -1.70
N ASN A 101 9.55 19.44 -2.92
CA ASN A 101 9.37 18.00 -3.17
C ASN A 101 10.45 17.17 -2.50
N PHE A 102 11.70 17.65 -2.48
CA PHE A 102 12.80 16.99 -1.82
C PHE A 102 12.63 16.91 -0.30
N GLU A 103 12.14 17.99 0.32
CA GLU A 103 11.89 18.01 1.77
C GLU A 103 10.74 17.09 2.17
N ASP A 104 9.67 17.01 1.36
CA ASP A 104 8.59 16.03 1.56
C ASP A 104 9.14 14.60 1.58
N VAL A 105 10.00 14.24 0.64
CA VAL A 105 10.61 12.90 0.59
C VAL A 105 11.57 12.66 1.76
N CYS A 106 12.25 13.69 2.26
CA CYS A 106 13.10 13.61 3.45
C CYS A 106 12.33 13.38 4.75
N PHE A 107 11.03 13.67 4.79
CA PHE A 107 10.25 13.65 6.03
C PHE A 107 10.23 12.27 6.71
N GLY A 108 9.97 11.20 5.95
CA GLY A 108 9.95 9.84 6.46
C GLY A 108 11.27 9.41 7.10
N PRO A 109 12.40 9.50 6.39
CA PRO A 109 13.74 9.19 6.93
C PRO A 109 14.14 10.06 8.13
N LYS A 110 13.75 11.35 8.17
CA LYS A 110 13.95 12.21 9.35
C LYS A 110 13.24 11.63 10.57
N ASN A 111 11.99 11.17 10.41
CA ASN A 111 11.22 10.58 11.51
C ASN A 111 11.77 9.22 11.97
N GLN A 112 12.57 8.54 11.16
CA GLN A 112 13.34 7.36 11.57
C GLN A 112 14.53 7.70 12.43
N GLY A 113 14.83 8.98 12.65
CA GLY A 113 15.98 9.44 13.44
C GLY A 113 17.33 9.28 12.77
N LEU A 114 17.35 9.21 11.43
CA LEU A 114 18.58 9.08 10.65
C LEU A 114 19.35 10.41 10.60
N ASP A 115 20.66 10.31 10.43
CA ASP A 115 21.49 11.49 10.23
C ASP A 115 21.20 12.18 8.89
N ARG A 116 21.49 13.48 8.81
CA ARG A 116 21.16 14.32 7.67
C ARG A 116 21.67 13.77 6.34
N LYS A 117 22.90 13.24 6.31
CA LYS A 117 23.51 12.73 5.06
C LYS A 117 22.76 11.48 4.57
N THR A 118 22.39 10.58 5.47
CA THR A 118 21.61 9.38 5.16
C THR A 118 20.20 9.75 4.69
N VAL A 119 19.55 10.74 5.33
CA VAL A 119 18.24 11.26 4.92
C VAL A 119 18.28 11.79 3.48
N GLU A 120 19.25 12.68 3.18
CA GLU A 120 19.39 13.27 1.85
C GLU A 120 19.67 12.19 0.78
N LEU A 121 20.56 11.23 1.07
CA LEU A 121 20.87 10.13 0.16
C LEU A 121 19.62 9.30 -0.17
N ARG A 122 18.88 8.85 0.84
CA ARG A 122 17.66 8.06 0.65
C ARG A 122 16.58 8.82 -0.12
N ALA A 123 16.46 10.13 0.10
CA ALA A 123 15.53 10.96 -0.65
C ALA A 123 15.91 11.05 -2.14
N TYR A 124 17.18 11.24 -2.46
CA TYR A 124 17.68 11.21 -3.83
C TYR A 124 17.43 9.87 -4.51
N GLU A 125 17.79 8.76 -3.85
CA GLU A 125 17.58 7.41 -4.38
C GLU A 125 16.09 7.15 -4.63
N ALA A 126 15.21 7.54 -3.70
CA ALA A 126 13.77 7.35 -3.83
C ALA A 126 13.18 8.16 -4.99
N LEU A 127 13.58 9.42 -5.16
CA LEU A 127 13.15 10.26 -6.28
C LEU A 127 13.63 9.71 -7.64
N GLN A 128 14.86 9.19 -7.71
CA GLN A 128 15.36 8.52 -8.90
C GLN A 128 14.59 7.24 -9.21
N ASN A 129 14.28 6.43 -8.20
CA ASN A 129 13.53 5.18 -8.36
C ASN A 129 12.10 5.39 -8.88
N VAL A 130 11.49 6.55 -8.60
CA VAL A 130 10.19 6.92 -9.17
C VAL A 130 10.30 7.73 -10.47
N HIS A 131 11.48 7.86 -11.05
CA HIS A 131 11.77 8.65 -12.26
C HIS A 131 11.25 10.09 -12.18
N PHE A 132 11.39 10.72 -11.00
CA PHE A 132 10.99 12.10 -10.83
C PHE A 132 12.07 13.04 -11.39
N PRO A 133 11.73 14.09 -12.18
CA PRO A 133 12.69 14.98 -12.79
C PRO A 133 13.51 15.77 -11.77
N GLU A 134 14.84 15.82 -11.94
CA GLU A 134 15.75 16.48 -10.99
C GLU A 134 15.55 18.00 -10.88
N ASP A 135 15.14 18.65 -11.96
CA ASP A 135 14.84 20.09 -12.02
C ASP A 135 13.61 20.47 -11.17
N LEU A 136 12.79 19.49 -10.78
CA LEU A 136 11.63 19.67 -9.95
C LEU A 136 11.88 19.35 -8.46
N TYR A 137 13.04 18.83 -8.06
CA TYR A 137 13.30 18.43 -6.67
C TYR A 137 13.07 19.55 -5.65
N TYR A 138 13.50 20.74 -5.98
CA TYR A 138 13.42 21.91 -5.11
C TYR A 138 12.25 22.85 -5.43
N GLN A 139 11.33 22.41 -6.29
CA GLN A 139 10.10 23.12 -6.57
C GLN A 139 9.02 22.80 -5.52
N PRO A 140 8.06 23.72 -5.32
CA PRO A 140 6.92 23.44 -4.43
C PRO A 140 6.02 22.31 -4.97
N PRO A 141 5.48 21.45 -4.10
CA PRO A 141 4.58 20.36 -4.53
C PRO A 141 3.30 20.86 -5.22
N PHE A 142 2.87 22.07 -4.93
CA PHE A 142 1.62 22.63 -5.46
C PHE A 142 1.66 22.86 -6.98
N ASP A 143 2.84 23.08 -7.55
CA ASP A 143 3.04 23.36 -8.97
C ASP A 143 3.11 22.10 -9.84
N LEU A 144 3.08 20.92 -9.21
CA LEU A 144 3.19 19.64 -9.89
C LEU A 144 1.85 19.18 -10.50
N SER A 145 1.91 18.45 -11.60
CA SER A 145 0.78 17.65 -12.10
C SER A 145 0.37 16.57 -11.11
N GLY A 146 -0.87 16.04 -11.21
CA GLY A 146 -1.34 14.96 -10.34
C GLY A 146 -0.44 13.72 -10.37
N GLY A 147 0.03 13.31 -11.56
CA GLY A 147 0.97 12.20 -11.70
C GLY A 147 2.33 12.45 -11.05
N GLN A 148 2.85 13.68 -11.16
CA GLN A 148 4.10 14.07 -10.51
C GLN A 148 3.95 14.08 -8.98
N LYS A 149 2.88 14.65 -8.44
CA LYS A 149 2.57 14.61 -7.00
C LYS A 149 2.53 13.18 -6.47
N ARG A 150 1.91 12.28 -7.23
CA ARG A 150 1.81 10.87 -6.88
C ARG A 150 3.18 10.20 -6.82
N ARG A 151 4.06 10.48 -7.76
CA ARG A 151 5.45 10.00 -7.73
C ARG A 151 6.21 10.49 -6.51
N VAL A 152 6.08 11.76 -6.14
CA VAL A 152 6.70 12.33 -4.92
C VAL A 152 6.17 11.64 -3.66
N ALA A 153 4.86 11.41 -3.56
CA ALA A 153 4.28 10.73 -2.41
C ALA A 153 4.74 9.26 -2.30
N ILE A 154 4.85 8.55 -3.43
CA ILE A 154 5.44 7.20 -3.46
C ILE A 154 6.90 7.25 -3.03
N ALA A 155 7.69 8.22 -3.53
CA ALA A 155 9.09 8.40 -3.14
C ALA A 155 9.24 8.67 -1.64
N GLY A 156 8.34 9.47 -1.04
CA GLY A 156 8.36 9.75 0.40
C GLY A 156 8.22 8.50 1.28
N VAL A 157 7.37 7.55 0.84
CA VAL A 157 7.25 6.26 1.51
C VAL A 157 8.46 5.36 1.21
N LEU A 158 8.91 5.33 -0.04
CA LEU A 158 10.04 4.49 -0.49
C LEU A 158 11.36 4.88 0.19
N ALA A 159 11.57 6.18 0.48
CA ALA A 159 12.75 6.70 1.18
C ALA A 159 12.93 6.12 2.59
N MET A 160 11.86 5.61 3.21
CA MET A 160 11.94 4.89 4.48
C MET A 160 12.55 3.48 4.36
N HIS A 161 12.81 2.98 3.14
CA HIS A 161 13.25 1.62 2.81
C HIS A 161 12.29 0.57 3.39
N PRO A 162 11.01 0.59 2.96
CA PRO A 162 10.03 -0.38 3.40
C PRO A 162 10.33 -1.76 2.79
N ASP A 163 9.94 -2.81 3.49
CA ASP A 163 9.97 -4.18 2.98
C ASP A 163 8.68 -4.48 2.18
N VAL A 164 7.58 -3.81 2.55
CA VAL A 164 6.28 -3.89 1.88
C VAL A 164 5.79 -2.48 1.55
N LEU A 165 5.38 -2.26 0.31
CA LEU A 165 4.74 -1.03 -0.14
C LEU A 165 3.28 -1.30 -0.46
N ILE A 166 2.38 -0.71 0.32
CA ILE A 166 0.94 -0.78 0.12
C ILE A 166 0.47 0.51 -0.56
N LEU A 167 -0.33 0.39 -1.64
CA LEU A 167 -0.89 1.52 -2.36
C LEU A 167 -2.42 1.36 -2.44
N ASP A 168 -3.15 2.31 -1.86
CA ASP A 168 -4.61 2.35 -1.91
C ASP A 168 -5.07 3.18 -3.10
N GLU A 169 -5.56 2.52 -4.16
CA GLU A 169 -6.05 3.11 -5.41
C GLU A 169 -5.08 4.15 -6.04
N PRO A 170 -3.80 3.83 -6.28
CA PRO A 170 -2.81 4.79 -6.73
C PRO A 170 -3.05 5.30 -8.16
N THR A 171 -3.92 4.68 -8.92
CA THR A 171 -4.28 5.06 -10.29
C THR A 171 -5.59 5.83 -10.39
N ALA A 172 -6.29 6.06 -9.27
CA ALA A 172 -7.57 6.77 -9.26
C ALA A 172 -7.44 8.19 -9.84
N GLY A 173 -8.33 8.53 -10.78
CA GLY A 173 -8.36 9.86 -11.40
C GLY A 173 -7.26 10.15 -12.42
N LEU A 174 -6.41 9.16 -12.77
CA LEU A 174 -5.47 9.27 -13.88
C LEU A 174 -6.12 8.89 -15.19
N ASP A 175 -5.62 9.48 -16.27
CA ASP A 175 -5.90 9.01 -17.64
C ASP A 175 -5.23 7.65 -17.90
N PRO A 176 -5.59 6.93 -18.97
CA PRO A 176 -5.03 5.61 -19.25
C PRO A 176 -3.51 5.60 -19.33
N ALA A 177 -2.89 6.60 -19.97
CA ALA A 177 -1.44 6.68 -20.09
C ALA A 177 -0.75 6.87 -18.73
N GLY A 178 -1.26 7.77 -17.89
CA GLY A 178 -0.73 7.99 -16.54
C GLY A 178 -0.91 6.78 -15.63
N ARG A 179 -1.98 6.00 -15.84
CA ARG A 179 -2.22 4.73 -15.14
C ARG A 179 -1.15 3.69 -15.49
N ASP A 180 -0.93 3.44 -16.78
CA ASP A 180 0.06 2.48 -17.27
C ASP A 180 1.47 2.88 -16.80
N GLU A 181 1.75 4.18 -16.76
CA GLU A 181 3.02 4.72 -16.29
C GLU A 181 3.26 4.42 -14.80
N ILE A 182 2.25 4.60 -13.95
CA ILE A 182 2.36 4.27 -12.51
C ILE A 182 2.45 2.77 -12.29
N LEU A 183 1.64 1.96 -12.96
CA LEU A 183 1.68 0.50 -12.81
C LEU A 183 2.99 -0.09 -13.33
N GLY A 184 3.48 0.40 -14.47
CA GLY A 184 4.79 0.04 -15.00
C GLY A 184 5.93 0.40 -14.06
N LEU A 185 5.88 1.59 -13.43
CA LEU A 185 6.82 2.01 -12.40
C LEU A 185 6.83 1.05 -11.20
N LEU A 186 5.66 0.69 -10.69
CA LEU A 186 5.56 -0.25 -9.56
C LEU A 186 6.14 -1.62 -9.90
N LEU A 187 5.87 -2.13 -11.12
CA LEU A 187 6.46 -3.39 -11.59
C LEU A 187 7.99 -3.33 -11.68
N GLN A 188 8.53 -2.20 -12.14
CA GLN A 188 9.99 -1.98 -12.20
C GLN A 188 10.56 -1.93 -10.78
N MET A 189 9.95 -1.18 -9.86
CA MET A 189 10.39 -1.10 -8.46
C MET A 189 10.42 -2.48 -7.79
N LYS A 190 9.40 -3.31 -8.02
CA LYS A 190 9.42 -4.70 -7.54
C LYS A 190 10.66 -5.46 -8.02
N LYS A 191 10.99 -5.36 -9.31
CA LYS A 191 12.12 -6.07 -9.92
C LYS A 191 13.47 -5.56 -9.41
N ASP A 192 13.62 -4.24 -9.31
CA ASP A 192 14.90 -3.60 -9.01
C ASP A 192 15.22 -3.60 -7.51
N LEU A 193 14.19 -3.44 -6.66
CA LEU A 193 14.34 -3.30 -5.21
C LEU A 193 13.98 -4.59 -4.45
N GLY A 194 13.32 -5.55 -5.09
CA GLY A 194 12.90 -6.80 -4.46
C GLY A 194 11.84 -6.65 -3.35
N ILE A 195 11.13 -5.50 -3.31
CA ILE A 195 10.10 -5.23 -2.30
C ILE A 195 8.80 -5.94 -2.64
N THR A 196 8.02 -6.25 -1.62
CA THR A 196 6.64 -6.71 -1.78
C THR A 196 5.73 -5.54 -2.08
N ILE A 197 4.84 -5.65 -3.07
CA ILE A 197 3.89 -4.60 -3.42
C ILE A 197 2.46 -5.12 -3.24
N ILE A 198 1.64 -4.35 -2.53
CA ILE A 198 0.21 -4.60 -2.38
C ILE A 198 -0.54 -3.43 -3.02
N LEU A 199 -1.25 -3.71 -4.09
CA LEU A 199 -2.03 -2.75 -4.86
C LEU A 199 -3.52 -2.96 -4.60
N VAL A 200 -4.18 -1.98 -4.01
CA VAL A 200 -5.65 -1.96 -3.94
C VAL A 200 -6.20 -1.25 -5.17
N SER A 201 -7.11 -1.88 -5.89
CA SER A 201 -7.77 -1.29 -7.04
C SER A 201 -9.20 -1.78 -7.16
N HIS A 202 -10.05 -0.97 -7.81
CA HIS A 202 -11.38 -1.37 -8.25
C HIS A 202 -11.39 -1.78 -9.74
N SER A 203 -10.30 -1.54 -10.48
CA SER A 203 -10.13 -1.95 -11.87
C SER A 203 -9.49 -3.33 -11.95
N MET A 204 -10.26 -4.32 -12.38
CA MET A 204 -9.77 -5.69 -12.58
C MET A 204 -8.75 -5.79 -13.71
N GLU A 205 -8.97 -5.03 -14.79
CA GLU A 205 -8.12 -5.05 -15.99
C GLU A 205 -6.71 -4.58 -15.64
N ASP A 206 -6.61 -3.46 -14.92
CA ASP A 206 -5.32 -2.90 -14.51
C ASP A 206 -4.52 -3.87 -13.62
N VAL A 207 -5.21 -4.58 -12.73
CA VAL A 207 -4.56 -5.49 -11.78
C VAL A 207 -4.08 -6.77 -12.47
N ALA A 208 -4.88 -7.30 -13.40
CA ALA A 208 -4.60 -8.59 -14.05
C ALA A 208 -3.28 -8.65 -14.81
N GLU A 209 -2.87 -7.52 -15.40
CA GLU A 209 -1.70 -7.44 -16.27
C GLU A 209 -0.39 -7.33 -15.47
N TYR A 210 -0.44 -6.74 -14.28
CA TYR A 210 0.77 -6.34 -13.55
C TYR A 210 1.08 -7.19 -12.32
N VAL A 211 0.09 -7.90 -11.75
CA VAL A 211 0.26 -8.60 -10.49
C VAL A 211 0.51 -10.10 -10.64
N ASP A 212 1.21 -10.68 -9.66
CA ASP A 212 1.44 -12.14 -9.61
C ASP A 212 0.24 -12.88 -9.01
N ARG A 213 -0.51 -12.23 -8.11
CA ARG A 213 -1.58 -12.81 -7.31
C ARG A 213 -2.69 -11.82 -7.07
N ILE A 214 -3.92 -12.28 -7.07
CA ILE A 214 -5.11 -11.47 -6.82
C ILE A 214 -5.86 -12.01 -5.61
N ILE A 215 -6.21 -11.11 -4.70
CA ILE A 215 -7.12 -11.34 -3.59
C ILE A 215 -8.42 -10.61 -3.88
N VAL A 216 -9.54 -11.33 -3.93
CA VAL A 216 -10.87 -10.78 -4.18
C VAL A 216 -11.61 -10.66 -2.86
N MET A 217 -12.01 -9.43 -2.51
CA MET A 217 -12.78 -9.17 -1.31
C MET A 217 -14.24 -8.87 -1.64
N ASN A 218 -15.15 -9.44 -0.85
CA ASN A 218 -16.56 -9.13 -0.89
C ASN A 218 -17.15 -9.11 0.53
N SER A 219 -17.86 -8.06 0.88
CA SER A 219 -18.61 -7.95 2.16
C SER A 219 -17.78 -8.26 3.41
N GLY A 220 -16.50 -7.94 3.40
CA GLY A 220 -15.55 -8.15 4.51
C GLY A 220 -14.88 -9.51 4.54
N GLU A 221 -15.09 -10.36 3.54
CA GLU A 221 -14.53 -11.70 3.43
C GLU A 221 -13.59 -11.81 2.21
N VAL A 222 -12.62 -12.72 2.26
CA VAL A 222 -11.82 -13.11 1.10
C VAL A 222 -12.57 -14.20 0.35
N MET A 223 -12.98 -13.89 -0.88
CA MET A 223 -13.73 -14.81 -1.74
C MET A 223 -12.84 -15.70 -2.59
N PHE A 224 -11.75 -15.12 -3.10
CA PHE A 224 -10.74 -15.80 -3.91
C PHE A 224 -9.37 -15.28 -3.59
N ASP A 225 -8.40 -16.15 -3.74
CA ASP A 225 -7.00 -15.87 -3.56
C ASP A 225 -6.21 -16.79 -4.51
N GLY A 226 -5.52 -16.24 -5.48
CA GLY A 226 -4.82 -17.03 -6.48
C GLY A 226 -4.21 -16.22 -7.62
N VAL A 227 -3.67 -16.91 -8.61
CA VAL A 227 -3.10 -16.25 -9.80
C VAL A 227 -4.20 -15.64 -10.67
N PRO A 228 -3.92 -14.53 -11.40
CA PRO A 228 -4.92 -13.80 -12.17
C PRO A 228 -5.79 -14.70 -13.07
N LYS A 229 -5.17 -15.63 -13.79
CA LYS A 229 -5.87 -16.55 -14.71
C LYS A 229 -6.94 -17.40 -14.03
N GLU A 230 -6.68 -17.88 -12.83
CA GLU A 230 -7.61 -18.70 -12.05
C GLU A 230 -8.76 -17.85 -11.51
N VAL A 231 -8.43 -16.69 -10.94
CA VAL A 231 -9.42 -15.75 -10.42
C VAL A 231 -10.41 -15.33 -11.49
N PHE A 232 -9.93 -14.93 -12.68
CA PHE A 232 -10.80 -14.52 -13.79
C PHE A 232 -11.65 -15.66 -14.35
N SER A 233 -11.17 -16.89 -14.34
CA SER A 233 -12.00 -18.04 -14.76
C SER A 233 -13.19 -18.29 -13.82
N HIS A 234 -13.03 -17.97 -12.54
CA HIS A 234 -14.09 -18.09 -11.53
C HIS A 234 -15.03 -16.87 -11.52
N LEU A 235 -14.51 -15.66 -11.68
CA LEU A 235 -15.31 -14.43 -11.71
C LEU A 235 -16.31 -14.38 -12.88
N SER A 236 -16.00 -15.01 -14.01
CA SER A 236 -16.94 -15.14 -15.13
C SER A 236 -18.19 -15.96 -14.78
N LEU A 237 -18.17 -16.73 -13.71
CA LEU A 237 -19.29 -17.54 -13.21
C LEU A 237 -20.09 -16.84 -12.09
N ILE A 238 -19.53 -15.79 -11.51
CA ILE A 238 -20.15 -15.02 -10.43
C ILE A 238 -20.33 -13.59 -10.98
N HIS A 239 -21.56 -13.23 -11.31
CA HIS A 239 -21.89 -11.86 -11.75
C HIS A 239 -21.55 -10.85 -10.64
N ILE A 240 -20.29 -10.45 -10.55
CA ILE A 240 -19.83 -9.35 -9.72
C ILE A 240 -19.43 -8.18 -10.63
#